data_d03b53939a472a4aa9b1ff8bc734c0ac
#
_entry.id   d03b53939a472a4aa9b1ff8bc734c0ac
#
_cell.length_a   1.000
_cell.length_b   1.000
_cell.length_c   1.000
_cell.angle_alpha   90.00
_cell.angle_beta   90.00
_cell.angle_gamma   90.00
#
_symmetry.space_group_name_H-M   'P 1'
#
loop_
_entity.id
_entity.type
_entity.pdbx_description
1 polymer ?
#
loop_
_entity_poly.entity_id
_entity_poly.type
_entity_poly.pdbx_seq_one_letter_code
_entity_poly.pdbx_strand_id
1 'polypeptide(L)'
;IQWYKKMTAAVMVIGFGLGLGVNNKARADEFVNVLTGGTSGVYYPMGVALAKIFSEKIPGTRPSVQATKASVENLILLNQGKGEIAFTLGDSLAFARDGYEEAGFKNKLSKLRGIAAIYPNYIQVVATKESGIKTLADLKGKSLSVGAPKSGTELNARAILNAAGLSYQDLGKVEYLPFGESVELMKNRQLDATLQSAGLGVAAIRDLASAVEIVVVEVPAVHVEKIGAPYIKATIPANTYTGQTKDVAAAAVVNYLVTRSDLSDDLVYHMTKSTFDNLPELAASHSAGKDIALARALDGMPVPLHPGAEKYFREKGLIK
;
A
#
# COMPACT_ATOMS: atom_id res chain seq x y z
N ILE A 1 37.21 -68.04 -54.84
CA ILE A 1 36.32 -69.08 -54.37
C ILE A 1 35.05 -68.35 -53.84
N GLN A 2 33.99 -68.65 -54.55
CA GLN A 2 32.62 -68.24 -54.37
C GLN A 2 32.09 -68.39 -52.91
N TRP A 3 31.14 -67.56 -52.51
CA TRP A 3 29.79 -68.03 -52.11
C TRP A 3 28.82 -66.87 -51.95
N TYR A 4 27.72 -66.89 -52.79
CA TYR A 4 26.46 -66.13 -52.72
C TYR A 4 25.72 -66.46 -51.46
N LYS A 5 25.06 -65.46 -50.86
CA LYS A 5 23.77 -65.67 -50.17
C LYS A 5 22.94 -64.42 -50.12
N LYS A 6 21.89 -64.40 -50.92
CA LYS A 6 20.51 -64.06 -50.80
C LYS A 6 20.15 -62.80 -49.97
N MET A 7 19.71 -61.80 -50.70
CA MET A 7 18.84 -60.70 -50.25
C MET A 7 17.50 -61.23 -49.77
N THR A 8 17.07 -60.77 -48.58
CA THR A 8 15.67 -60.78 -48.16
C THR A 8 15.27 -59.36 -47.87
N ALA A 9 14.36 -58.81 -48.69
CA ALA A 9 13.82 -57.46 -48.53
C ALA A 9 12.79 -57.49 -47.38
N ALA A 10 13.07 -56.72 -46.33
CA ALA A 10 12.09 -56.39 -45.29
C ALA A 10 11.48 -55.03 -45.61
N VAL A 11 10.20 -55.02 -45.95
CA VAL A 11 9.38 -53.83 -46.14
C VAL A 11 9.13 -53.23 -44.76
N MET A 12 9.75 -52.10 -44.49
CA MET A 12 9.48 -51.31 -43.27
C MET A 12 8.35 -50.35 -43.55
N VAL A 13 7.16 -50.63 -43.00
CA VAL A 13 6.01 -49.73 -42.99
C VAL A 13 6.35 -48.59 -42.03
N ILE A 14 6.63 -47.40 -42.58
CA ILE A 14 6.77 -46.17 -41.83
C ILE A 14 5.36 -45.66 -41.48
N GLY A 15 4.93 -45.95 -40.25
CA GLY A 15 3.71 -45.33 -39.68
C GLY A 15 3.95 -43.85 -39.43
N PHE A 16 3.33 -43.00 -40.21
CA PHE A 16 3.25 -41.53 -39.94
C PHE A 16 2.35 -41.32 -38.72
N GLY A 17 2.93 -41.34 -37.52
CA GLY A 17 2.28 -40.88 -36.32
C GLY A 17 2.18 -39.37 -36.38
N LEU A 18 0.97 -38.85 -36.70
CA LEU A 18 0.62 -37.45 -36.43
C LEU A 18 0.67 -37.18 -34.92
N GLY A 19 1.85 -36.87 -34.43
CA GLY A 19 2.02 -36.29 -33.13
C GLY A 19 1.39 -34.89 -33.11
N LEU A 20 0.17 -34.77 -32.57
CA LEU A 20 -0.36 -33.51 -32.13
C LEU A 20 0.59 -32.97 -31.04
N GLY A 21 1.57 -32.22 -31.47
CA GLY A 21 2.43 -31.45 -30.58
C GLY A 21 1.55 -30.42 -29.88
N VAL A 22 1.16 -30.73 -28.65
CA VAL A 22 0.65 -29.70 -27.72
C VAL A 22 1.81 -28.72 -27.56
N ASN A 23 1.77 -27.63 -28.31
CA ASN A 23 2.63 -26.48 -28.08
C ASN A 23 2.28 -25.91 -26.69
N ASN A 24 2.79 -26.51 -25.64
CA ASN A 24 2.98 -25.83 -24.38
C ASN A 24 4.04 -24.73 -24.61
N LYS A 25 3.60 -23.58 -25.12
CA LYS A 25 4.36 -22.37 -24.98
C LYS A 25 4.55 -22.21 -23.47
N ALA A 26 5.75 -22.52 -22.98
CA ALA A 26 6.15 -22.12 -21.65
C ALA A 26 5.88 -20.61 -21.55
N ARG A 27 4.85 -20.24 -20.79
CA ARG A 27 4.52 -18.85 -20.53
C ARG A 27 5.75 -18.29 -19.80
N ALA A 28 6.38 -17.26 -20.34
CA ALA A 28 7.50 -16.62 -19.68
C ALA A 28 7.02 -16.16 -18.29
N ASP A 29 7.83 -16.40 -17.26
CA ASP A 29 7.49 -15.97 -15.92
C ASP A 29 7.24 -14.45 -15.89
N GLU A 30 6.09 -14.05 -15.39
CA GLU A 30 5.71 -12.65 -15.20
C GLU A 30 6.15 -12.18 -13.81
N PHE A 31 7.05 -11.20 -13.75
CA PHE A 31 7.45 -10.60 -12.48
C PHE A 31 6.33 -9.69 -11.96
N VAL A 32 6.04 -9.80 -10.67
CA VAL A 32 5.05 -8.96 -9.98
C VAL A 32 5.71 -8.34 -8.75
N ASN A 33 6.27 -7.15 -8.90
CA ASN A 33 6.87 -6.42 -7.79
C ASN A 33 5.79 -5.60 -7.05
N VAL A 34 5.55 -5.94 -5.79
CA VAL A 34 4.59 -5.28 -4.90
C VAL A 34 5.31 -4.13 -4.17
N LEU A 35 4.96 -2.90 -4.50
CA LEU A 35 5.52 -1.70 -3.87
C LEU A 35 4.76 -1.38 -2.58
N THR A 36 5.46 -1.28 -1.47
CA THR A 36 4.86 -1.18 -0.12
C THR A 36 5.24 0.10 0.61
N GLY A 37 5.87 0.01 1.74
CA GLY A 37 6.36 1.08 2.60
C GLY A 37 7.43 0.53 3.53
N GLY A 38 7.73 1.22 4.61
CA GLY A 38 8.66 0.75 5.62
C GLY A 38 8.16 -0.54 6.31
N THR A 39 9.09 -1.40 6.72
CA THR A 39 8.78 -2.74 7.28
C THR A 39 7.99 -2.71 8.59
N SER A 40 8.04 -1.62 9.33
CA SER A 40 7.26 -1.40 10.58
C SER A 40 5.87 -0.81 10.35
N GLY A 41 5.49 -0.53 9.10
CA GLY A 41 4.16 -0.09 8.68
C GLY A 41 3.23 -1.25 8.34
N VAL A 42 2.03 -0.92 7.81
CA VAL A 42 0.99 -1.90 7.44
C VAL A 42 1.14 -2.40 6.01
N TYR A 43 1.59 -1.57 5.07
CA TYR A 43 1.75 -1.96 3.66
C TYR A 43 2.69 -3.16 3.47
N TYR A 44 3.78 -3.21 4.24
CA TYR A 44 4.77 -4.27 4.05
C TYR A 44 4.23 -5.67 4.38
N PRO A 45 3.68 -5.96 5.58
CA PRO A 45 3.11 -7.28 5.86
C PRO A 45 1.95 -7.64 4.93
N MET A 46 1.11 -6.69 4.54
CA MET A 46 0.06 -6.95 3.54
C MET A 46 0.63 -7.23 2.15
N GLY A 47 1.70 -6.55 1.75
CA GLY A 47 2.40 -6.81 0.49
C GLY A 47 3.01 -8.22 0.46
N VAL A 48 3.55 -8.69 1.59
CA VAL A 48 4.04 -10.07 1.73
C VAL A 48 2.89 -11.06 1.56
N ALA A 49 1.73 -10.81 2.16
CA ALA A 49 0.55 -11.66 2.00
C ALA A 49 0.05 -11.66 0.54
N LEU A 50 -0.01 -10.50 -0.13
CA LEU A 50 -0.37 -10.42 -1.55
C LEU A 50 0.61 -11.19 -2.43
N ALA A 51 1.91 -11.03 -2.23
CA ALA A 51 2.92 -11.74 -3.00
C ALA A 51 2.79 -13.26 -2.84
N LYS A 52 2.52 -13.75 -1.62
CA LYS A 52 2.24 -15.16 -1.37
C LYS A 52 0.98 -15.62 -2.11
N ILE A 53 -0.13 -14.88 -2.00
CA ILE A 53 -1.38 -15.18 -2.70
C ILE A 53 -1.15 -15.24 -4.22
N PHE A 54 -0.43 -14.28 -4.80
CA PHE A 54 -0.15 -14.27 -6.24
C PHE A 54 0.72 -15.45 -6.66
N SER A 55 1.74 -15.80 -5.88
CA SER A 55 2.57 -16.98 -6.13
C SER A 55 1.77 -18.27 -6.16
N GLU A 56 0.77 -18.41 -5.29
CA GLU A 56 -0.05 -19.61 -5.16
C GLU A 56 -1.21 -19.66 -6.15
N LYS A 57 -1.78 -18.51 -6.51
CA LYS A 57 -3.05 -18.42 -7.26
C LYS A 57 -2.89 -17.99 -8.72
N ILE A 58 -1.76 -17.42 -9.11
CA ILE A 58 -1.51 -16.95 -10.47
C ILE A 58 -0.32 -17.70 -11.07
N PRO A 59 -0.57 -18.82 -11.77
CA PRO A 59 0.50 -19.62 -12.36
C PRO A 59 1.38 -18.81 -13.31
N GLY A 60 2.68 -19.01 -13.27
CA GLY A 60 3.66 -18.31 -14.11
C GLY A 60 4.01 -16.90 -13.63
N THR A 61 3.63 -16.52 -12.41
CA THR A 61 4.10 -15.27 -11.79
C THR A 61 5.26 -15.52 -10.83
N ARG A 62 6.14 -14.52 -10.73
CA ARG A 62 7.21 -14.45 -9.72
C ARG A 62 7.04 -13.17 -8.89
N PRO A 63 6.23 -13.22 -7.84
CA PRO A 63 6.00 -12.06 -6.98
C PRO A 63 7.23 -11.74 -6.13
N SER A 64 7.46 -10.44 -5.92
CA SER A 64 8.44 -9.91 -4.98
C SER A 64 7.83 -8.76 -4.20
N VAL A 65 8.41 -8.42 -3.05
CA VAL A 65 7.95 -7.32 -2.21
C VAL A 65 9.08 -6.32 -2.05
N GLN A 66 8.78 -5.06 -2.32
CA GLN A 66 9.75 -3.98 -2.17
C GLN A 66 9.32 -3.02 -1.06
N ALA A 67 10.17 -2.87 -0.05
CA ALA A 67 10.05 -1.78 0.91
C ALA A 67 10.43 -0.46 0.23
N THR A 68 9.62 0.56 0.45
CA THR A 68 9.78 1.89 -0.15
C THR A 68 9.52 2.98 0.89
N LYS A 69 9.53 4.23 0.46
CA LYS A 69 9.06 5.38 1.24
C LYS A 69 7.53 5.55 1.20
N ALA A 70 6.81 4.59 0.62
CA ALA A 70 5.35 4.53 0.45
C ALA A 70 4.80 5.49 -0.64
N SER A 71 3.61 6.07 -0.45
CA SER A 71 2.69 6.54 -1.49
C SER A 71 3.31 7.30 -2.65
N VAL A 72 4.03 8.38 -2.42
CA VAL A 72 4.57 9.23 -3.50
C VAL A 72 5.65 8.48 -4.30
N GLU A 73 6.57 7.81 -3.60
CA GLU A 73 7.61 7.01 -4.26
C GLU A 73 7.00 5.85 -5.04
N ASN A 74 6.01 5.15 -4.46
CA ASN A 74 5.30 4.05 -5.11
C ASN A 74 4.67 4.47 -6.43
N LEU A 75 3.96 5.59 -6.44
CA LEU A 75 3.29 6.10 -7.64
C LEU A 75 4.29 6.49 -8.73
N ILE A 76 5.41 7.10 -8.35
CA ILE A 76 6.49 7.44 -9.29
C ILE A 76 7.11 6.17 -9.88
N LEU A 77 7.48 5.19 -9.04
CA LEU A 77 8.05 3.92 -9.47
C LEU A 77 7.10 3.14 -10.39
N LEU A 78 5.82 3.08 -10.02
CA LEU A 78 4.79 2.40 -10.79
C LEU A 78 4.64 3.03 -12.19
N ASN A 79 4.55 4.37 -12.28
CA ASN A 79 4.47 5.09 -13.55
C ASN A 79 5.73 4.91 -14.43
N GLN A 80 6.88 4.62 -13.82
CA GLN A 80 8.14 4.32 -14.50
C GLN A 80 8.28 2.84 -14.93
N GLY A 81 7.28 1.99 -14.61
CA GLY A 81 7.34 0.56 -14.91
C GLY A 81 8.26 -0.24 -13.97
N LYS A 82 8.53 0.28 -12.76
CA LYS A 82 9.40 -0.36 -11.75
C LYS A 82 8.61 -1.13 -10.67
N GLY A 83 7.38 -1.45 -10.95
CA GLY A 83 6.48 -2.25 -10.12
C GLY A 83 5.22 -2.56 -10.88
N GLU A 84 4.47 -3.58 -10.45
CA GLU A 84 3.23 -4.03 -11.09
C GLU A 84 2.02 -3.68 -10.25
N ILE A 85 2.17 -3.63 -8.94
CA ILE A 85 1.10 -3.24 -8.00
C ILE A 85 1.70 -2.44 -6.84
N ALA A 86 0.95 -1.46 -6.35
CA ALA A 86 1.41 -0.57 -5.29
C ALA A 86 0.29 -0.22 -4.31
N PHE A 87 0.67 -0.02 -3.06
CA PHE A 87 -0.17 0.63 -2.04
C PHE A 87 -0.01 2.14 -2.11
N THR A 88 -1.09 2.87 -1.96
CA THR A 88 -1.07 4.34 -1.89
C THR A 88 -2.25 4.91 -1.12
N LEU A 89 -2.06 6.08 -0.54
CA LEU A 89 -3.13 6.91 -0.01
C LEU A 89 -3.90 7.61 -1.13
N GLY A 90 -5.19 7.86 -0.90
CA GLY A 90 -6.08 8.45 -1.90
C GLY A 90 -5.75 9.90 -2.26
N ASP A 91 -5.31 10.70 -1.30
CA ASP A 91 -4.84 12.07 -1.56
C ASP A 91 -3.58 12.08 -2.43
N SER A 92 -2.59 11.24 -2.10
CA SER A 92 -1.38 11.08 -2.90
C SER A 92 -1.69 10.63 -4.34
N LEU A 93 -2.66 9.71 -4.51
CA LEU A 93 -3.10 9.25 -5.82
C LEU A 93 -3.77 10.36 -6.63
N ALA A 94 -4.61 11.19 -5.99
CA ALA A 94 -5.22 12.35 -6.63
C ALA A 94 -4.16 13.38 -7.05
N PHE A 95 -3.19 13.68 -6.19
CA PHE A 95 -2.09 14.59 -6.52
C PHE A 95 -1.23 14.08 -7.68
N ALA A 96 -0.98 12.77 -7.73
CA ALA A 96 -0.23 12.16 -8.84
C ALA A 96 -1.00 12.24 -10.17
N ARG A 97 -2.32 11.99 -10.15
CA ARG A 97 -3.21 12.16 -11.31
C ARG A 97 -3.15 13.58 -11.86
N ASP A 98 -3.17 14.57 -10.97
CA ASP A 98 -3.26 15.99 -11.33
C ASP A 98 -1.89 16.63 -11.62
N GLY A 99 -0.79 15.98 -11.23
CA GLY A 99 0.56 16.49 -11.39
C GLY A 99 0.85 17.65 -10.42
N TYR A 100 0.46 17.46 -9.13
CA TYR A 100 0.63 18.48 -8.11
C TYR A 100 2.09 18.56 -7.65
N GLU A 101 2.78 19.61 -8.04
CA GLU A 101 4.24 19.74 -7.88
C GLU A 101 4.66 19.79 -6.40
N GLU A 102 3.89 20.47 -5.54
CA GLU A 102 4.18 20.57 -4.10
C GLU A 102 4.11 19.23 -3.38
N ALA A 103 3.35 18.27 -3.93
CA ALA A 103 3.32 16.89 -3.45
C ALA A 103 4.45 16.01 -4.02
N GLY A 104 5.33 16.58 -4.88
CA GLY A 104 6.44 15.88 -5.49
C GLY A 104 6.17 15.33 -6.89
N PHE A 105 5.04 15.69 -7.52
CA PHE A 105 4.67 15.23 -8.86
C PHE A 105 4.83 16.37 -9.87
N LYS A 106 5.98 16.42 -10.53
CA LYS A 106 6.26 17.46 -11.56
C LYS A 106 5.34 17.41 -12.78
N ASN A 107 4.77 16.24 -13.05
CA ASN A 107 3.86 15.98 -14.16
C ASN A 107 2.76 15.03 -13.72
N LYS A 108 1.65 15.04 -14.47
CA LYS A 108 0.57 14.05 -14.30
C LYS A 108 1.11 12.64 -14.58
N LEU A 109 0.85 11.70 -13.69
CA LEU A 109 1.23 10.30 -13.86
C LEU A 109 0.13 9.55 -14.61
N SER A 110 0.15 9.61 -15.93
CA SER A 110 -0.94 9.17 -16.81
C SER A 110 -1.11 7.64 -16.90
N LYS A 111 -0.10 6.86 -16.51
CA LYS A 111 -0.18 5.39 -16.55
C LYS A 111 -0.90 4.78 -15.35
N LEU A 112 -1.16 5.52 -14.30
CA LEU A 112 -1.79 5.00 -13.09
C LEU A 112 -3.20 4.52 -13.35
N ARG A 113 -3.54 3.33 -12.83
CA ARG A 113 -4.86 2.71 -12.87
C ARG A 113 -5.22 2.14 -11.51
N GLY A 114 -6.50 2.24 -11.14
CA GLY A 114 -7.01 1.66 -9.92
C GLY A 114 -7.20 0.16 -10.02
N ILE A 115 -6.92 -0.52 -8.91
CA ILE A 115 -7.36 -1.89 -8.67
C ILE A 115 -8.53 -1.86 -7.71
N ALA A 116 -8.32 -1.38 -6.48
CA ALA A 116 -9.38 -1.33 -5.47
C ALA A 116 -9.09 -0.35 -4.35
N ALA A 117 -10.13 0.21 -3.75
CA ALA A 117 -10.09 0.74 -2.40
C ALA A 117 -9.97 -0.41 -1.40
N ILE A 118 -9.15 -0.24 -0.36
CA ILE A 118 -8.88 -1.31 0.60
C ILE A 118 -9.32 -0.92 2.02
N TYR A 119 -8.47 -0.35 2.84
CA TYR A 119 -8.78 0.01 4.22
C TYR A 119 -8.42 1.48 4.48
N PRO A 120 -9.03 2.15 5.48
CA PRO A 120 -8.64 3.51 5.84
C PRO A 120 -7.30 3.53 6.60
N ASN A 121 -6.40 4.43 6.23
CA ASN A 121 -5.32 4.84 7.11
C ASN A 121 -5.81 5.93 8.04
N TYR A 122 -5.53 5.77 9.31
CA TYR A 122 -5.73 6.78 10.35
C TYR A 122 -4.47 7.64 10.46
N ILE A 123 -4.65 8.94 10.54
CA ILE A 123 -3.55 9.86 10.77
C ILE A 123 -3.36 9.97 12.27
N GLN A 124 -2.31 9.34 12.76
CA GLN A 124 -2.05 9.11 14.17
C GLN A 124 -0.88 10.01 14.61
N VAL A 125 -1.18 11.03 15.38
CA VAL A 125 -0.16 11.88 16.01
C VAL A 125 0.11 11.32 17.40
N VAL A 126 1.32 10.85 17.63
CA VAL A 126 1.71 10.19 18.88
C VAL A 126 2.89 10.91 19.47
N ALA A 127 2.77 11.29 20.72
CA ALA A 127 3.82 11.96 21.49
C ALA A 127 4.25 11.12 22.69
N THR A 128 5.48 11.29 23.16
CA THR A 128 5.86 10.78 24.48
C THR A 128 5.15 11.62 25.56
N LYS A 129 4.70 10.99 26.64
CA LYS A 129 4.08 11.70 27.76
C LYS A 129 5.05 12.74 28.37
N GLU A 130 6.34 12.41 28.39
CA GLU A 130 7.41 13.27 28.90
C GLU A 130 7.54 14.59 28.10
N SER A 131 7.21 14.60 26.82
CA SER A 131 7.25 15.80 25.97
C SER A 131 6.27 16.90 26.41
N GLY A 132 5.23 16.53 27.17
CA GLY A 132 4.16 17.42 27.59
C GLY A 132 3.14 17.78 26.51
N ILE A 133 3.26 17.22 25.31
CA ILE A 133 2.33 17.44 24.20
C ILE A 133 1.00 16.74 24.50
N LYS A 134 -0.12 17.50 24.43
CA LYS A 134 -1.48 17.00 24.63
C LYS A 134 -2.40 17.35 23.47
N THR A 135 -2.12 18.43 22.76
CA THR A 135 -2.91 18.96 21.64
C THR A 135 -1.99 19.22 20.45
N LEU A 136 -2.57 19.43 19.26
CA LEU A 136 -1.79 19.80 18.06
C LEU A 136 -1.06 21.14 18.28
N ALA A 137 -1.65 22.09 19.02
CA ALA A 137 -1.01 23.39 19.31
C ALA A 137 0.29 23.24 20.13
N ASP A 138 0.39 22.23 20.98
CA ASP A 138 1.57 21.95 21.78
C ASP A 138 2.77 21.45 20.97
N LEU A 139 2.58 21.10 19.68
CA LEU A 139 3.66 20.77 18.77
C LEU A 139 4.59 21.95 18.46
N LYS A 140 4.11 23.18 18.69
CA LYS A 140 4.94 24.38 18.47
C LYS A 140 6.20 24.32 19.32
N GLY A 141 7.36 24.47 18.68
CA GLY A 141 8.67 24.40 19.31
C GLY A 141 9.14 22.99 19.69
N LYS A 142 8.37 21.95 19.38
CA LYS A 142 8.72 20.54 19.63
C LYS A 142 9.33 19.87 18.40
N SER A 143 9.99 18.74 18.63
CA SER A 143 10.50 17.89 17.54
C SER A 143 9.42 16.91 17.09
N LEU A 144 9.19 16.86 15.77
CA LEU A 144 8.19 16.00 15.15
C LEU A 144 8.79 15.25 13.95
N SER A 145 8.62 13.93 13.92
CA SER A 145 8.80 13.16 12.69
C SER A 145 7.52 13.17 11.86
N VAL A 146 7.65 13.64 10.64
CA VAL A 146 6.52 13.85 9.71
C VAL A 146 6.39 12.73 8.67
N GLY A 147 7.13 11.64 8.83
CA GLY A 147 7.20 10.53 7.88
C GLY A 147 8.38 10.63 6.92
N ALA A 148 8.65 9.56 6.19
CA ALA A 148 9.76 9.52 5.25
C ALA A 148 9.59 10.55 4.11
N PRO A 149 10.69 11.05 3.53
CA PRO A 149 10.59 11.89 2.34
C PRO A 149 9.87 11.14 1.20
N LYS A 150 9.01 11.80 0.45
CA LYS A 150 8.19 11.17 -0.61
C LYS A 150 7.21 10.10 -0.12
N SER A 151 6.77 10.19 1.15
CA SER A 151 5.67 9.39 1.69
C SER A 151 4.35 10.16 1.64
N GLY A 152 3.23 9.43 1.62
CA GLY A 152 1.91 10.04 1.82
C GLY A 152 1.74 10.56 3.25
N THR A 153 2.41 9.95 4.23
CA THR A 153 2.43 10.42 5.62
C THR A 153 2.94 11.86 5.73
N GLU A 154 4.00 12.19 5.00
CA GLU A 154 4.56 13.55 5.01
C GLU A 154 3.57 14.57 4.42
N LEU A 155 2.83 14.21 3.37
CA LEU A 155 1.76 15.04 2.83
C LEU A 155 0.61 15.23 3.84
N ASN A 156 0.24 14.17 4.53
CA ASN A 156 -0.77 14.25 5.59
C ASN A 156 -0.31 15.13 6.75
N ALA A 157 0.98 15.08 7.12
CA ALA A 157 1.52 15.93 8.16
C ALA A 157 1.38 17.42 7.82
N ARG A 158 1.69 17.80 6.57
CA ARG A 158 1.45 19.19 6.10
C ARG A 158 -0.01 19.58 6.22
N ALA A 159 -0.92 18.72 5.76
CA ALA A 159 -2.34 18.99 5.79
C ALA A 159 -2.87 19.19 7.22
N ILE A 160 -2.51 18.30 8.15
CA ILE A 160 -2.93 18.36 9.55
C ILE A 160 -2.38 19.61 10.25
N LEU A 161 -1.07 19.89 10.09
CA LEU A 161 -0.46 21.07 10.70
C LEU A 161 -1.07 22.36 10.14
N ASN A 162 -1.24 22.49 8.83
CA ASN A 162 -1.87 23.65 8.22
C ASN A 162 -3.32 23.86 8.72
N ALA A 163 -4.08 22.80 8.87
CA ALA A 163 -5.44 22.88 9.40
C ALA A 163 -5.44 23.38 10.85
N ALA A 164 -4.45 23.00 11.65
CA ALA A 164 -4.23 23.47 13.02
C ALA A 164 -3.59 24.86 13.12
N GLY A 165 -3.32 25.53 11.99
CA GLY A 165 -2.65 26.85 11.96
C GLY A 165 -1.15 26.79 12.22
N LEU A 166 -0.53 25.64 12.01
CA LEU A 166 0.91 25.40 12.15
C LEU A 166 1.55 25.10 10.80
N SER A 167 2.85 25.34 10.73
CA SER A 167 3.71 24.94 9.62
C SER A 167 4.97 24.24 10.17
N TYR A 168 5.81 23.70 9.32
CA TYR A 168 7.10 23.15 9.74
C TYR A 168 8.02 24.18 10.40
N GLN A 169 7.84 25.46 10.07
CA GLN A 169 8.63 26.55 10.67
C GLN A 169 8.26 26.80 12.15
N ASP A 170 7.08 26.37 12.58
CA ASP A 170 6.64 26.49 13.96
C ASP A 170 7.18 25.38 14.86
N LEU A 171 7.72 24.31 14.26
CA LEU A 171 8.32 23.19 14.97
C LEU A 171 9.74 23.52 15.43
N GLY A 172 10.17 22.96 16.56
CA GLY A 172 11.54 23.06 17.01
C GLY A 172 12.52 22.26 16.15
N LYS A 173 12.06 21.10 15.66
CA LYS A 173 12.80 20.26 14.73
C LYS A 173 11.83 19.41 13.90
N VAL A 174 12.09 19.32 12.59
CA VAL A 174 11.37 18.42 11.68
C VAL A 174 12.28 17.27 11.31
N GLU A 175 11.80 16.03 11.54
CA GLU A 175 12.48 14.82 11.09
C GLU A 175 11.68 14.14 9.97
N TYR A 176 12.39 13.70 8.94
CA TYR A 176 11.82 13.00 7.79
C TYR A 176 12.25 11.53 7.83
N LEU A 177 11.59 10.73 8.66
CA LEU A 177 12.02 9.37 8.99
C LEU A 177 10.93 8.34 8.71
N PRO A 178 11.33 7.11 8.34
CA PRO A 178 10.45 5.93 8.43
C PRO A 178 9.91 5.73 9.85
N PHE A 179 8.79 5.04 9.97
CA PHE A 179 8.10 4.85 11.27
C PHE A 179 8.99 4.22 12.34
N GLY A 180 9.75 3.17 11.99
CA GLY A 180 10.62 2.49 12.95
C GLY A 180 11.74 3.38 13.47
N GLU A 181 12.39 4.15 12.60
CA GLU A 181 13.45 5.09 13.00
C GLU A 181 12.90 6.21 13.90
N SER A 182 11.70 6.72 13.59
CA SER A 182 11.02 7.70 14.45
C SER A 182 10.80 7.15 15.85
N VAL A 183 10.34 5.91 15.95
CA VAL A 183 10.09 5.23 17.22
C VAL A 183 11.38 5.02 18.02
N GLU A 184 12.47 4.63 17.38
CA GLU A 184 13.76 4.48 18.06
C GLU A 184 14.27 5.81 18.64
N LEU A 185 14.14 6.92 17.88
CA LEU A 185 14.51 8.24 18.42
C LEU A 185 13.61 8.65 19.59
N MET A 186 12.31 8.32 19.57
CA MET A 186 11.41 8.62 20.68
C MET A 186 11.75 7.80 21.93
N LYS A 187 12.04 6.51 21.78
CA LYS A 187 12.50 5.64 22.89
C LYS A 187 13.80 6.18 23.53
N ASN A 188 14.67 6.76 22.72
CA ASN A 188 15.95 7.34 23.15
C ASN A 188 15.82 8.80 23.62
N ARG A 189 14.60 9.36 23.74
CA ARG A 189 14.34 10.75 24.14
C ARG A 189 14.97 11.81 23.23
N GLN A 190 15.13 11.47 21.95
CA GLN A 190 15.69 12.35 20.92
C GLN A 190 14.63 12.94 19.99
N LEU A 191 13.37 12.56 20.18
CA LEU A 191 12.23 13.00 19.41
C LEU A 191 10.99 13.03 20.30
N ASP A 192 10.22 14.13 20.26
CA ASP A 192 9.04 14.34 21.10
C ASP A 192 7.80 13.63 20.57
N ALA A 193 7.60 13.65 19.23
CA ALA A 193 6.40 13.15 18.60
C ALA A 193 6.65 12.60 17.19
N THR A 194 5.75 11.76 16.74
CA THR A 194 5.68 11.25 15.35
C THR A 194 4.27 11.35 14.83
N LEU A 195 4.11 11.66 13.55
CA LEU A 195 2.84 11.49 12.84
C LEU A 195 2.99 10.29 11.91
N GLN A 196 2.08 9.34 12.02
CA GLN A 196 2.06 8.11 11.22
C GLN A 196 0.69 7.90 10.60
N SER A 197 0.62 7.85 9.28
CA SER A 197 -0.59 7.49 8.54
C SER A 197 -0.59 6.00 8.27
N ALA A 198 -1.36 5.25 9.04
CA ALA A 198 -1.37 3.79 9.00
C ALA A 198 -2.72 3.21 9.47
N GLY A 199 -2.97 1.94 9.16
CA GLY A 199 -4.03 1.17 9.79
C GLY A 199 -3.84 1.10 11.30
N LEU A 200 -4.94 0.98 12.04
CA LEU A 200 -4.90 0.87 13.51
C LEU A 200 -4.10 -0.37 13.96
N GLY A 201 -3.36 -0.21 15.05
CA GLY A 201 -2.51 -1.26 15.59
C GLY A 201 -1.20 -1.44 14.81
N VAL A 202 -0.74 -0.43 14.07
CA VAL A 202 0.54 -0.45 13.36
C VAL A 202 1.69 -0.81 14.30
N ALA A 203 2.58 -1.69 13.83
CA ALA A 203 3.63 -2.28 14.67
C ALA A 203 4.54 -1.21 15.32
N ALA A 204 4.90 -0.16 14.59
CA ALA A 204 5.75 0.91 15.11
C ALA A 204 5.16 1.60 16.35
N ILE A 205 3.87 1.97 16.33
CA ILE A 205 3.23 2.62 17.48
C ILE A 205 3.03 1.63 18.62
N ARG A 206 2.69 0.36 18.34
CA ARG A 206 2.62 -0.67 19.39
C ARG A 206 3.94 -0.88 20.09
N ASP A 207 5.03 -0.90 19.33
CA ASP A 207 6.38 -1.01 19.89
C ASP A 207 6.72 0.19 20.77
N LEU A 208 6.44 1.42 20.29
CA LEU A 208 6.65 2.63 21.10
C LEU A 208 5.84 2.59 22.40
N ALA A 209 4.54 2.28 22.32
CA ALA A 209 3.64 2.25 23.47
C ALA A 209 3.99 1.16 24.50
N SER A 210 4.70 0.10 24.09
CA SER A 210 5.21 -0.92 25.00
C SER A 210 6.47 -0.50 25.73
N ALA A 211 7.22 0.45 25.20
CA ALA A 211 8.52 0.87 25.72
C ALA A 211 8.43 2.17 26.55
N VAL A 212 7.56 3.11 26.18
CA VAL A 212 7.39 4.40 26.84
C VAL A 212 5.91 4.77 26.98
N GLU A 213 5.59 5.62 27.96
CA GLU A 213 4.25 6.18 28.06
C GLU A 213 3.99 7.16 26.92
N ILE A 214 2.88 6.98 26.21
CA ILE A 214 2.50 7.79 25.06
C ILE A 214 1.22 8.59 25.31
N VAL A 215 1.05 9.62 24.50
CA VAL A 215 -0.21 10.35 24.28
C VAL A 215 -0.55 10.23 22.81
N VAL A 216 -1.73 9.70 22.49
CA VAL A 216 -2.29 9.81 21.15
C VAL A 216 -3.01 11.15 21.09
N VAL A 217 -2.49 12.05 20.26
CA VAL A 217 -2.94 13.43 20.18
C VAL A 217 -4.18 13.50 19.29
N GLU A 218 -5.22 14.15 19.78
CA GLU A 218 -6.46 14.33 19.05
C GLU A 218 -6.27 15.20 17.79
N VAL A 219 -6.90 14.79 16.69
CA VAL A 219 -7.13 15.63 15.51
C VAL A 219 -8.62 16.02 15.50
N PRO A 220 -8.98 17.21 16.01
CA PRO A 220 -10.37 17.64 16.10
C PRO A 220 -11.09 17.64 14.76
N ALA A 221 -12.39 17.32 14.77
CA ALA A 221 -13.23 17.25 13.56
C ALA A 221 -13.19 18.54 12.72
N VAL A 222 -13.10 19.71 13.38
CA VAL A 222 -13.02 21.01 12.69
C VAL A 222 -11.79 21.12 11.78
N HIS A 223 -10.66 20.50 12.15
CA HIS A 223 -9.47 20.49 11.30
C HIS A 223 -9.67 19.57 10.09
N VAL A 224 -10.31 18.42 10.28
CA VAL A 224 -10.64 17.50 9.19
C VAL A 224 -11.61 18.16 8.19
N GLU A 225 -12.63 18.86 8.69
CA GLU A 225 -13.57 19.62 7.85
C GLU A 225 -12.87 20.73 7.06
N LYS A 226 -11.90 21.41 7.67
CA LYS A 226 -11.11 22.46 7.01
C LYS A 226 -10.25 21.91 5.88
N ILE A 227 -9.68 20.70 6.04
CA ILE A 227 -8.91 20.06 4.98
C ILE A 227 -9.85 19.62 3.84
N GLY A 228 -11.00 19.03 4.18
CA GLY A 228 -11.96 18.50 3.22
C GLY A 228 -11.55 17.16 2.59
N ALA A 229 -12.33 16.73 1.60
CA ALA A 229 -12.09 15.46 0.91
C ALA A 229 -10.68 15.40 0.26
N PRO A 230 -10.00 14.25 0.28
CA PRO A 230 -10.50 12.91 0.68
C PRO A 230 -10.33 12.58 2.17
N TYR A 231 -10.05 13.55 3.03
CA TYR A 231 -9.94 13.34 4.47
C TYR A 231 -11.32 13.18 5.09
N ILE A 232 -11.47 12.18 5.95
CA ILE A 232 -12.71 11.88 6.67
C ILE A 232 -12.45 11.90 8.17
N LYS A 233 -13.48 12.27 8.93
CA LYS A 233 -13.48 12.17 10.40
C LYS A 233 -13.45 10.72 10.81
N ALA A 234 -12.61 10.38 11.77
CA ALA A 234 -12.43 9.03 12.27
C ALA A 234 -12.17 9.03 13.78
N THR A 235 -12.22 7.87 14.37
CA THR A 235 -11.91 7.65 15.79
C THR A 235 -10.94 6.51 15.94
N ILE A 236 -9.87 6.73 16.71
CA ILE A 236 -8.99 5.66 17.18
C ILE A 236 -9.62 5.11 18.45
N PRO A 237 -10.14 3.86 18.45
CA PRO A 237 -10.84 3.30 19.60
C PRO A 237 -9.93 3.19 20.82
N ALA A 238 -10.50 3.31 22.01
CA ALA A 238 -9.79 3.05 23.26
C ALA A 238 -9.12 1.67 23.23
N ASN A 239 -7.99 1.56 23.87
CA ASN A 239 -7.18 0.34 23.95
C ASN A 239 -6.61 -0.17 22.61
N THR A 240 -6.55 0.68 21.57
CA THR A 240 -5.80 0.36 20.36
C THR A 240 -4.31 0.23 20.66
N TYR A 241 -3.79 1.07 21.56
CA TYR A 241 -2.40 1.04 22.01
C TYR A 241 -2.30 0.98 23.54
N THR A 242 -1.23 0.40 24.04
CA THR A 242 -0.96 0.35 25.50
C THR A 242 -0.98 1.77 26.08
N GLY A 243 -1.74 1.97 27.15
CA GLY A 243 -1.87 3.25 27.84
C GLY A 243 -2.87 4.23 27.22
N GLN A 244 -3.41 3.97 26.04
CA GLN A 244 -4.50 4.74 25.44
C GLN A 244 -5.87 4.21 25.90
N THR A 245 -6.42 4.81 26.95
CA THR A 245 -7.64 4.30 27.63
C THR A 245 -8.95 4.92 27.13
N LYS A 246 -8.90 5.90 26.23
CA LYS A 246 -10.06 6.62 25.69
C LYS A 246 -10.05 6.61 24.18
N ASP A 247 -11.22 6.75 23.59
CA ASP A 247 -11.37 7.07 22.17
C ASP A 247 -10.67 8.40 21.86
N VAL A 248 -10.01 8.48 20.70
CA VAL A 248 -9.31 9.68 20.24
C VAL A 248 -9.81 10.04 18.84
N ALA A 249 -10.30 11.28 18.67
CA ALA A 249 -10.67 11.79 17.37
C ALA A 249 -9.46 11.90 16.46
N ALA A 250 -9.62 11.48 15.21
CA ALA A 250 -8.57 11.45 14.22
C ALA A 250 -9.11 11.80 12.82
N ALA A 251 -8.20 12.02 11.89
CA ALA A 251 -8.49 12.01 10.47
C ALA A 251 -8.15 10.63 9.87
N ALA A 252 -8.81 10.27 8.79
CA ALA A 252 -8.44 9.11 8.00
C ALA A 252 -8.48 9.41 6.50
N VAL A 253 -7.72 8.63 5.73
CA VAL A 253 -7.71 8.65 4.27
C VAL A 253 -7.74 7.20 3.78
N VAL A 254 -8.56 6.91 2.77
CA VAL A 254 -8.66 5.55 2.21
C VAL A 254 -7.38 5.21 1.46
N ASN A 255 -6.93 3.97 1.63
CA ASN A 255 -5.86 3.37 0.85
C ASN A 255 -6.39 2.68 -0.40
N TYR A 256 -5.57 2.65 -1.43
CA TYR A 256 -5.85 1.99 -2.69
C TYR A 256 -4.73 1.04 -3.08
N LEU A 257 -5.10 -0.06 -3.71
CA LEU A 257 -4.22 -0.82 -4.58
C LEU A 257 -4.31 -0.24 -5.97
N VAL A 258 -3.16 0.04 -6.55
CA VAL A 258 -3.04 0.64 -7.88
C VAL A 258 -2.03 -0.09 -8.74
N THR A 259 -2.17 0.05 -10.05
CA THR A 259 -1.32 -0.56 -11.07
C THR A 259 -1.07 0.42 -12.20
N ARG A 260 -0.51 -0.04 -13.31
CA ARG A 260 -0.21 0.77 -14.50
C ARG A 260 -0.92 0.24 -15.73
N SER A 261 -1.26 1.16 -16.65
CA SER A 261 -2.10 0.89 -17.82
C SER A 261 -1.47 -0.03 -18.88
N ASP A 262 -0.19 -0.29 -18.82
CA ASP A 262 0.56 -1.11 -19.78
C ASP A 262 0.72 -2.58 -19.35
N LEU A 263 0.11 -2.99 -18.22
CA LEU A 263 0.00 -4.40 -17.85
C LEU A 263 -1.14 -5.08 -18.63
N SER A 264 -1.03 -6.40 -18.79
CA SER A 264 -2.09 -7.17 -19.43
C SER A 264 -3.37 -7.20 -18.60
N ASP A 265 -4.52 -7.17 -19.26
CA ASP A 265 -5.83 -7.27 -18.60
C ASP A 265 -5.96 -8.59 -17.83
N ASP A 266 -5.39 -9.67 -18.36
CA ASP A 266 -5.41 -11.00 -17.74
C ASP A 266 -4.64 -11.00 -16.41
N LEU A 267 -3.43 -10.45 -16.36
CA LEU A 267 -2.66 -10.36 -15.13
C LEU A 267 -3.40 -9.53 -14.07
N VAL A 268 -3.88 -8.36 -14.43
CA VAL A 268 -4.55 -7.47 -13.46
C VAL A 268 -5.90 -8.05 -13.01
N TYR A 269 -6.63 -8.72 -13.90
CA TYR A 269 -7.83 -9.47 -13.51
C TYR A 269 -7.51 -10.53 -12.46
N HIS A 270 -6.47 -11.34 -12.67
CA HIS A 270 -6.08 -12.38 -11.73
C HIS A 270 -5.53 -11.82 -10.42
N MET A 271 -4.76 -10.71 -10.43
CA MET A 271 -4.34 -10.03 -9.21
C MET A 271 -5.55 -9.53 -8.40
N THR A 272 -6.52 -8.90 -9.07
CA THR A 272 -7.74 -8.38 -8.43
C THR A 272 -8.55 -9.53 -7.83
N LYS A 273 -8.84 -10.56 -8.64
CA LYS A 273 -9.60 -11.73 -8.21
C LYS A 273 -8.93 -12.45 -7.04
N SER A 274 -7.64 -12.73 -7.14
CA SER A 274 -6.90 -13.43 -6.09
C SER A 274 -6.86 -12.65 -4.79
N THR A 275 -6.80 -11.32 -4.84
CA THR A 275 -6.87 -10.46 -3.66
C THR A 275 -8.20 -10.64 -2.94
N PHE A 276 -9.34 -10.50 -3.63
CA PHE A 276 -10.66 -10.56 -3.01
C PHE A 276 -11.11 -11.98 -2.65
N ASP A 277 -10.64 -12.99 -3.36
CA ASP A 277 -10.93 -14.40 -3.03
C ASP A 277 -10.13 -14.90 -1.81
N ASN A 278 -9.12 -14.15 -1.32
CA ASN A 278 -8.24 -14.53 -0.22
C ASN A 278 -8.14 -13.45 0.89
N LEU A 279 -9.22 -12.71 1.13
CA LEU A 279 -9.28 -11.67 2.19
C LEU A 279 -8.91 -12.19 3.59
N PRO A 280 -9.25 -13.43 4.01
CA PRO A 280 -8.81 -13.95 5.29
C PRO A 280 -7.29 -13.97 5.49
N GLU A 281 -6.53 -14.18 4.42
CA GLU A 281 -5.07 -14.19 4.48
C GLU A 281 -4.51 -12.76 4.69
N LEU A 282 -5.13 -11.76 4.05
CA LEU A 282 -4.80 -10.36 4.30
C LEU A 282 -5.14 -9.94 5.73
N ALA A 283 -6.31 -10.36 6.24
CA ALA A 283 -6.70 -10.12 7.62
C ALA A 283 -5.78 -10.79 8.64
N ALA A 284 -5.23 -11.95 8.31
CA ALA A 284 -4.24 -12.65 9.14
C ALA A 284 -2.88 -11.94 9.15
N SER A 285 -2.51 -11.27 8.06
CA SER A 285 -1.24 -10.53 7.97
C SER A 285 -1.23 -9.25 8.80
N HIS A 286 -2.35 -8.56 8.89
CA HIS A 286 -2.56 -7.38 9.71
C HIS A 286 -4.05 -7.14 9.97
N SER A 287 -4.40 -6.63 11.16
CA SER A 287 -5.80 -6.38 11.57
C SER A 287 -6.56 -5.44 10.62
N ALA A 288 -5.89 -4.46 10.00
CA ALA A 288 -6.48 -3.58 9.01
C ALA A 288 -7.02 -4.32 7.77
N GLY A 289 -6.53 -5.52 7.49
CA GLY A 289 -7.06 -6.38 6.41
C GLY A 289 -8.52 -6.80 6.62
N LYS A 290 -9.04 -6.75 7.86
CA LYS A 290 -10.44 -7.02 8.17
C LYS A 290 -11.40 -5.95 7.61
N ASP A 291 -10.87 -4.76 7.32
CA ASP A 291 -11.64 -3.64 6.77
C ASP A 291 -11.73 -3.69 5.24
N ILE A 292 -11.02 -4.58 4.59
CA ILE A 292 -11.07 -4.76 3.13
C ILE A 292 -12.36 -5.52 2.80
N ALA A 293 -13.22 -4.89 2.00
CA ALA A 293 -14.50 -5.48 1.60
C ALA A 293 -14.80 -5.23 0.13
N LEU A 294 -15.23 -6.27 -0.58
CA LEU A 294 -15.59 -6.21 -1.98
C LEU A 294 -16.63 -5.11 -2.26
N ALA A 295 -17.63 -4.97 -1.39
CA ALA A 295 -18.69 -3.97 -1.53
C ALA A 295 -18.19 -2.52 -1.53
N ARG A 296 -17.00 -2.25 -1.00
CA ARG A 296 -16.38 -0.92 -0.93
C ARG A 296 -15.19 -0.75 -1.87
N ALA A 297 -14.89 -1.76 -2.68
CA ALA A 297 -13.69 -1.78 -3.52
C ALA A 297 -13.59 -0.64 -4.53
N LEU A 298 -14.70 0.02 -4.84
CA LEU A 298 -14.74 1.11 -5.82
C LEU A 298 -14.86 2.50 -5.18
N ASP A 299 -14.99 2.57 -3.84
CA ASP A 299 -15.26 3.82 -3.13
C ASP A 299 -14.15 4.85 -3.37
N GLY A 300 -14.54 6.01 -3.89
CA GLY A 300 -13.68 7.19 -4.02
C GLY A 300 -12.43 7.03 -4.88
N MET A 301 -12.35 6.01 -5.74
CA MET A 301 -11.19 5.76 -6.60
C MET A 301 -10.84 6.98 -7.46
N PRO A 302 -9.67 7.63 -7.24
CA PRO A 302 -9.33 8.88 -7.91
C PRO A 302 -8.92 8.75 -9.38
N VAL A 303 -8.57 7.55 -9.82
CA VAL A 303 -8.09 7.26 -11.19
C VAL A 303 -8.98 6.21 -11.87
N PRO A 304 -8.99 6.12 -13.20
CA PRO A 304 -9.73 5.06 -13.90
C PRO A 304 -9.25 3.68 -13.44
N LEU A 305 -10.17 2.73 -13.35
CA LEU A 305 -9.82 1.33 -13.10
C LEU A 305 -9.00 0.77 -14.26
N HIS A 306 -8.15 -0.20 -13.94
CA HIS A 306 -7.53 -1.01 -14.98
C HIS A 306 -8.60 -1.93 -15.61
N PRO A 307 -8.61 -2.15 -16.96
CA PRO A 307 -9.62 -2.99 -17.58
C PRO A 307 -9.74 -4.40 -16.99
N GLY A 308 -8.63 -5.00 -16.55
CA GLY A 308 -8.65 -6.29 -15.85
C GLY A 308 -9.36 -6.25 -14.51
N ALA A 309 -9.18 -5.19 -13.73
CA ALA A 309 -9.90 -4.98 -12.48
C ALA A 309 -11.40 -4.70 -12.76
N GLU A 310 -11.69 -3.86 -13.74
CA GLU A 310 -13.05 -3.56 -14.15
C GLU A 310 -13.81 -4.82 -14.57
N LYS A 311 -13.19 -5.72 -15.34
CA LYS A 311 -13.76 -7.02 -15.71
C LYS A 311 -14.18 -7.82 -14.48
N TYR A 312 -13.31 -7.93 -13.48
CA TYR A 312 -13.64 -8.65 -12.24
C TYR A 312 -14.84 -8.02 -11.51
N PHE A 313 -14.88 -6.70 -11.39
CA PHE A 313 -15.98 -6.02 -10.70
C PHE A 313 -17.30 -6.09 -11.48
N ARG A 314 -17.28 -6.16 -12.81
CA ARG A 314 -18.48 -6.45 -13.64
C ARG A 314 -19.00 -7.87 -13.36
N GLU A 315 -18.12 -8.86 -13.31
CA GLU A 315 -18.50 -10.25 -12.96
C GLU A 315 -19.11 -10.35 -11.55
N LYS A 316 -18.70 -9.48 -10.63
CA LYS A 316 -19.28 -9.41 -9.28
C LYS A 316 -20.52 -8.49 -9.17
N GLY A 317 -20.92 -7.87 -10.26
CA GLY A 317 -22.11 -7.01 -10.29
C GLY A 317 -21.93 -5.64 -9.63
N LEU A 318 -20.69 -5.20 -9.35
CA LEU A 318 -20.43 -3.88 -8.78
C LEU A 318 -20.43 -2.78 -9.84
N ILE A 319 -20.20 -3.11 -11.08
CA ILE A 319 -20.24 -2.22 -12.24
C ILE A 319 -21.23 -2.81 -13.26
N LYS A 320 -22.03 -1.95 -13.89
CA LYS A 320 -22.98 -2.31 -14.96
C LYS A 320 -22.26 -2.50 -16.30
#